data_8d62998b93cfeab31eea6ad3d92a15a0
#
_entry.id   8d62998b93cfeab31eea6ad3d92a15a0
#
_cell.length_a   1.000
_cell.length_b   1.000
_cell.length_c   1.000
_cell.angle_alpha   90.00
_cell.angle_beta   90.00
_cell.angle_gamma   90.00
#
_symmetry.space_group_name_H-M   'P 1'
#
loop_
_entity.id
_entity.type
_entity.pdbx_description
1 polymer ?
#
loop_
_entity_poly.entity_id
_entity_poly.type
_entity_poly.pdbx_seq_one_letter_code
_entity_poly.pdbx_strand_id
1 'polypeptide(L)'
;MPVSGRGFASGRFEVAKFEALAVIVSTGDVVWDVGAHYGYATLMTTRIVGPEGSVWSFEPSRLNRSYLKRHVAWNCSGRANVLPYALAERDGTEAFGGSDSSMALGLGRGDEEVEVRSISGMLDAGVPPPTVMKVDAEGSESRIVESLVRSEVRPVLMCAIHDQSQLELCTEALHQADYEVLPSGPIQKFLNDDSAWRGDPDIVALPRNDSRLRDRVSRTDLFRDVSAL
;
A
#
# COMPACT_ATOMS: atom_id res chain seq x y z
N MET A 1 -20.75 -9.43 -14.02
CA MET A 1 -19.71 -8.95 -13.10
C MET A 1 -19.43 -10.05 -12.10
N PRO A 2 -18.16 -10.40 -11.85
CA PRO A 2 -17.81 -11.33 -10.78
C PRO A 2 -18.36 -10.83 -9.44
N VAL A 3 -18.66 -11.74 -8.50
CA VAL A 3 -19.25 -11.40 -7.19
C VAL A 3 -18.40 -10.38 -6.42
N SER A 4 -17.09 -10.37 -6.65
CA SER A 4 -16.12 -9.40 -6.10
C SER A 4 -16.38 -7.94 -6.51
N GLY A 5 -16.99 -7.70 -7.67
CA GLY A 5 -17.29 -6.33 -8.14
C GLY A 5 -18.43 -5.62 -7.40
N ARG A 6 -19.24 -6.34 -6.61
CA ARG A 6 -20.35 -5.74 -5.86
C ARG A 6 -19.91 -4.94 -4.65
N GLY A 7 -18.82 -5.35 -4.00
CA GLY A 7 -18.21 -4.60 -2.88
C GLY A 7 -17.73 -3.21 -3.31
N PHE A 8 -17.02 -3.13 -4.43
CA PHE A 8 -16.55 -1.87 -5.01
C PHE A 8 -17.71 -0.94 -5.39
N ALA A 9 -18.76 -1.47 -6.03
CA ALA A 9 -19.91 -0.68 -6.47
C ALA A 9 -20.78 -0.18 -5.30
N SER A 10 -20.78 -0.87 -4.15
CA SER A 10 -21.56 -0.50 -2.98
C SER A 10 -20.87 0.51 -2.06
N GLY A 11 -19.60 0.84 -2.29
CA GLY A 11 -18.77 1.68 -1.42
C GLY A 11 -18.49 1.06 -0.04
N ARG A 12 -18.71 -0.26 0.11
CA ARG A 12 -18.48 -0.99 1.38
C ARG A 12 -17.19 -1.80 1.39
N PHE A 13 -16.42 -1.72 0.32
CA PHE A 13 -15.15 -2.43 0.20
C PHE A 13 -14.08 -1.69 0.98
N GLU A 14 -13.44 -2.37 1.92
CA GLU A 14 -12.28 -1.88 2.70
C GLU A 14 -12.44 -0.46 3.30
N VAL A 15 -13.61 -0.13 3.81
CA VAL A 15 -13.93 1.23 4.31
C VAL A 15 -12.88 1.72 5.31
N ALA A 16 -12.48 0.89 6.28
CA ALA A 16 -11.49 1.27 7.29
C ALA A 16 -10.12 1.61 6.67
N LYS A 17 -9.67 0.84 5.66
CA LYS A 17 -8.43 1.12 4.92
C LYS A 17 -8.47 2.50 4.26
N PHE A 18 -9.60 2.83 3.63
CA PHE A 18 -9.75 4.13 2.95
C PHE A 18 -9.96 5.29 3.91
N GLU A 19 -10.60 5.09 5.05
CA GLU A 19 -10.66 6.07 6.13
C GLU A 19 -9.26 6.37 6.67
N ALA A 20 -8.43 5.34 6.90
CA ALA A 20 -7.05 5.51 7.31
C ALA A 20 -6.22 6.29 6.27
N LEU A 21 -6.32 5.94 4.99
CA LEU A 21 -5.67 6.70 3.92
C LEU A 21 -6.12 8.16 3.88
N ALA A 22 -7.41 8.44 4.10
CA ALA A 22 -7.93 9.81 4.14
C ALA A 22 -7.37 10.63 5.31
N VAL A 23 -6.96 9.98 6.38
CA VAL A 23 -6.31 10.64 7.52
C VAL A 23 -4.83 10.93 7.23
N ILE A 24 -4.09 9.97 6.65
CA ILE A 24 -2.65 10.11 6.47
C ILE A 24 -2.25 10.91 5.23
N VAL A 25 -3.08 10.94 4.18
CA VAL A 25 -2.81 11.70 2.94
C VAL A 25 -3.26 13.15 3.07
N SER A 26 -2.49 14.07 2.55
CA SER A 26 -2.76 15.52 2.51
C SER A 26 -2.64 16.12 1.13
N THR A 27 -3.17 17.33 0.97
CA THR A 27 -2.90 18.15 -0.22
C THR A 27 -1.42 18.40 -0.39
N GLY A 28 -0.92 18.22 -1.61
CA GLY A 28 0.49 18.37 -1.96
C GLY A 28 1.34 17.12 -1.79
N ASP A 29 0.79 16.03 -1.21
CA ASP A 29 1.53 14.79 -1.04
C ASP A 29 1.89 14.12 -2.37
N VAL A 30 3.02 13.43 -2.38
CA VAL A 30 3.41 12.44 -3.38
C VAL A 30 3.06 11.06 -2.82
N VAL A 31 2.07 10.41 -3.41
CA VAL A 31 1.61 9.10 -2.95
C VAL A 31 2.11 8.02 -3.89
N TRP A 32 2.73 6.97 -3.33
CA TRP A 32 2.98 5.73 -4.05
C TRP A 32 1.91 4.69 -3.66
N ASP A 33 1.12 4.24 -4.64
CA ASP A 33 0.11 3.19 -4.51
C ASP A 33 0.67 1.90 -5.09
N VAL A 34 1.24 1.05 -4.23
CA VAL A 34 1.88 -0.22 -4.59
C VAL A 34 0.85 -1.34 -4.51
N GLY A 35 0.70 -2.11 -5.61
CA GLY A 35 -0.40 -3.04 -5.79
C GLY A 35 -1.71 -2.28 -6.06
N ALA A 36 -1.69 -1.40 -7.06
CA ALA A 36 -2.79 -0.47 -7.32
C ALA A 36 -4.05 -1.15 -7.88
N HIS A 37 -3.95 -2.39 -8.36
CA HIS A 37 -5.04 -3.19 -8.90
C HIS A 37 -5.87 -2.41 -9.94
N TYR A 38 -7.16 -2.23 -9.74
CA TYR A 38 -8.03 -1.44 -10.62
C TYR A 38 -8.02 0.06 -10.30
N GLY A 39 -7.27 0.51 -9.29
CA GLY A 39 -7.02 1.91 -8.99
C GLY A 39 -7.96 2.56 -7.98
N TYR A 40 -8.59 1.80 -7.10
CA TYR A 40 -9.51 2.40 -6.12
C TYR A 40 -8.77 3.37 -5.18
N ALA A 41 -7.65 2.94 -4.57
CA ALA A 41 -6.81 3.80 -3.75
C ALA A 41 -6.20 4.95 -4.58
N THR A 42 -5.73 4.67 -5.80
CA THR A 42 -5.23 5.69 -6.74
C THR A 42 -6.25 6.82 -6.96
N LEU A 43 -7.50 6.48 -7.27
CA LEU A 43 -8.55 7.46 -7.55
C LEU A 43 -8.89 8.31 -6.33
N MET A 44 -8.94 7.69 -5.17
CA MET A 44 -9.25 8.37 -3.92
C MET A 44 -8.11 9.32 -3.51
N THR A 45 -6.87 8.82 -3.48
CA THR A 45 -5.71 9.63 -3.08
C THR A 45 -5.45 10.77 -4.06
N THR A 46 -5.69 10.58 -5.37
CA THR A 46 -5.59 11.66 -6.38
C THR A 46 -6.53 12.83 -6.07
N ARG A 47 -7.69 12.59 -5.47
CA ARG A 47 -8.62 13.66 -5.07
C ARG A 47 -8.11 14.41 -3.85
N ILE A 48 -7.50 13.69 -2.89
CA ILE A 48 -7.01 14.27 -1.63
C ILE A 48 -5.75 15.11 -1.87
N VAL A 49 -4.79 14.59 -2.65
CA VAL A 49 -3.52 15.31 -2.90
C VAL A 49 -3.71 16.62 -3.65
N GLY A 50 -4.82 16.80 -4.36
CA GLY A 50 -5.13 18.05 -5.05
C GLY A 50 -4.19 18.35 -6.23
N PRO A 51 -4.19 19.62 -6.72
CA PRO A 51 -3.42 20.00 -7.92
C PRO A 51 -1.90 20.02 -7.72
N GLU A 52 -1.43 20.22 -6.49
CA GLU A 52 -0.01 20.31 -6.14
C GLU A 52 0.62 18.94 -5.83
N GLY A 53 -0.20 17.90 -5.63
CA GLY A 53 0.26 16.54 -5.34
C GLY A 53 0.23 15.63 -6.56
N SER A 54 0.76 14.43 -6.38
CA SER A 54 0.75 13.40 -7.42
C SER A 54 0.63 12.00 -6.85
N VAL A 55 0.12 11.07 -7.67
CA VAL A 55 0.02 9.65 -7.33
C VAL A 55 0.79 8.83 -8.34
N TRP A 56 1.61 7.90 -7.84
CA TRP A 56 2.40 6.96 -8.64
C TRP A 56 1.94 5.55 -8.30
N SER A 57 1.26 4.92 -9.26
CA SER A 57 0.57 3.64 -9.07
C SER A 57 1.36 2.52 -9.72
N PHE A 58 1.77 1.54 -8.94
CA PHE A 58 2.55 0.38 -9.38
C PHE A 58 1.62 -0.83 -9.49
N GLU A 59 1.46 -1.37 -10.70
CA GLU A 59 0.61 -2.51 -10.99
C GLU A 59 1.26 -3.40 -12.06
N PRO A 60 1.82 -4.55 -11.68
CA PRO A 60 2.51 -5.45 -12.61
C PRO A 60 1.54 -6.17 -13.56
N SER A 61 0.33 -6.57 -13.12
CA SER A 61 -0.63 -7.27 -13.96
C SER A 61 -1.05 -6.45 -15.17
N ARG A 62 -0.84 -6.97 -16.37
CA ARG A 62 -1.27 -6.31 -17.61
C ARG A 62 -2.77 -6.08 -17.65
N LEU A 63 -3.55 -7.06 -17.16
CA LEU A 63 -5.00 -6.96 -17.13
C LEU A 63 -5.47 -5.87 -16.17
N ASN A 64 -5.05 -5.93 -14.89
CA ASN A 64 -5.42 -4.94 -13.88
C ASN A 64 -5.00 -3.54 -14.32
N ARG A 65 -3.76 -3.40 -14.79
CA ARG A 65 -3.22 -2.13 -15.28
C ARG A 65 -4.02 -1.56 -16.47
N SER A 66 -4.61 -2.39 -17.32
CA SER A 66 -5.47 -1.91 -18.42
C SER A 66 -6.73 -1.21 -17.93
N TYR A 67 -7.34 -1.71 -16.83
CA TYR A 67 -8.47 -1.06 -16.16
C TYR A 67 -8.03 0.18 -15.40
N LEU A 68 -6.94 0.08 -14.63
CA LEU A 68 -6.36 1.20 -13.89
C LEU A 68 -6.11 2.41 -14.80
N LYS A 69 -5.45 2.21 -15.95
CA LYS A 69 -5.18 3.27 -16.92
C LYS A 69 -6.46 3.96 -17.42
N ARG A 70 -7.53 3.20 -17.66
CA ARG A 70 -8.84 3.77 -18.09
C ARG A 70 -9.45 4.60 -16.95
N HIS A 71 -9.43 4.08 -15.72
CA HIS A 71 -9.98 4.79 -14.57
C HIS A 71 -9.22 6.09 -14.30
N VAL A 72 -7.88 6.05 -14.38
CA VAL A 72 -7.01 7.22 -14.22
C VAL A 72 -7.29 8.26 -15.31
N ALA A 73 -7.38 7.85 -16.58
CA ALA A 73 -7.65 8.74 -17.70
C ALA A 73 -8.98 9.50 -17.55
N TRP A 74 -10.00 8.84 -16.99
CA TRP A 74 -11.32 9.45 -16.82
C TRP A 74 -11.46 10.34 -15.57
N ASN A 75 -10.62 10.13 -14.54
CA ASN A 75 -10.89 10.68 -13.20
C ASN A 75 -9.75 11.53 -12.62
N CYS A 76 -8.51 11.39 -13.10
CA CYS A 76 -7.36 11.92 -12.37
C CYS A 76 -6.72 13.17 -12.98
N SER A 77 -7.18 13.65 -14.13
CA SER A 77 -6.72 14.90 -14.77
C SER A 77 -5.18 15.04 -14.83
N GLY A 78 -4.46 13.94 -15.15
CA GLY A 78 -3.00 13.92 -15.30
C GLY A 78 -2.20 13.85 -14.00
N ARG A 79 -2.83 13.76 -12.83
CA ARG A 79 -2.14 13.70 -11.52
C ARG A 79 -1.77 12.29 -11.06
N ALA A 80 -2.22 11.25 -11.77
CA ALA A 80 -1.87 9.87 -11.48
C ALA A 80 -1.04 9.27 -12.62
N ASN A 81 0.08 8.65 -12.28
CA ASN A 81 1.00 7.98 -13.18
C ASN A 81 0.92 6.47 -12.95
N VAL A 82 0.76 5.68 -14.00
CA VAL A 82 0.62 4.23 -13.90
C VAL A 82 1.87 3.53 -14.44
N LEU A 83 2.57 2.84 -13.57
CA LEU A 83 3.82 2.14 -13.83
C LEU A 83 3.61 0.62 -13.89
N PRO A 84 4.30 -0.08 -14.80
CA PRO A 84 4.10 -1.52 -15.03
C PRO A 84 4.95 -2.41 -14.12
N TYR A 85 5.40 -1.93 -12.99
CA TYR A 85 6.37 -2.60 -12.14
C TYR A 85 5.72 -3.20 -10.90
N ALA A 86 6.23 -4.35 -10.47
CA ALA A 86 6.15 -4.76 -9.08
C ALA A 86 7.27 -4.07 -8.30
N LEU A 87 7.06 -3.82 -6.99
CA LEU A 87 8.16 -3.38 -6.12
C LEU A 87 8.62 -4.54 -5.22
N ALA A 88 9.93 -4.64 -5.01
CA ALA A 88 10.55 -5.56 -4.07
C ALA A 88 11.94 -5.05 -3.61
N GLU A 89 12.73 -5.90 -2.95
CA GLU A 89 14.01 -5.53 -2.35
C GLU A 89 15.12 -5.23 -3.37
N ARG A 90 14.96 -5.63 -4.64
CA ARG A 90 15.96 -5.44 -5.72
C ARG A 90 15.30 -5.34 -7.09
N ASP A 91 16.01 -4.77 -8.04
CA ASP A 91 15.64 -4.73 -9.45
C ASP A 91 15.83 -6.09 -10.10
N GLY A 92 14.95 -6.44 -11.05
CA GLY A 92 15.04 -7.69 -11.80
C GLY A 92 13.76 -8.04 -12.55
N THR A 93 13.59 -9.33 -12.83
CA THR A 93 12.40 -9.92 -13.42
C THR A 93 12.01 -11.15 -12.61
N GLU A 94 10.75 -11.30 -12.30
CA GLU A 94 10.24 -12.44 -11.52
C GLU A 94 8.94 -12.98 -12.12
N ALA A 95 8.67 -14.26 -11.82
CA ALA A 95 7.38 -14.87 -12.10
C ALA A 95 6.28 -14.17 -11.30
N PHE A 96 5.13 -13.97 -11.92
CA PHE A 96 3.98 -13.29 -11.34
C PHE A 96 2.69 -14.02 -11.72
N GLY A 97 1.79 -14.13 -10.80
CA GLY A 97 0.50 -14.79 -11.00
C GLY A 97 -0.11 -15.23 -9.69
N GLY A 98 -1.04 -16.18 -9.75
CA GLY A 98 -1.75 -16.65 -8.56
C GLY A 98 -2.98 -17.47 -8.90
N SER A 99 -3.99 -17.38 -8.04
CA SER A 99 -5.28 -18.05 -8.25
C SER A 99 -6.10 -17.35 -9.34
N ASP A 100 -7.25 -17.95 -9.72
CA ASP A 100 -8.20 -17.41 -10.69
C ASP A 100 -8.81 -16.03 -10.31
N SER A 101 -8.44 -15.50 -9.13
CA SER A 101 -8.84 -14.18 -8.67
C SER A 101 -7.79 -13.12 -9.02
N SER A 102 -8.22 -12.05 -9.68
CA SER A 102 -7.34 -10.88 -9.95
C SER A 102 -6.83 -10.18 -8.67
N MET A 103 -7.39 -10.53 -7.52
CA MET A 103 -7.07 -9.96 -6.20
C MET A 103 -6.00 -10.76 -5.45
N ALA A 104 -5.57 -11.92 -5.96
CA ALA A 104 -4.61 -12.80 -5.30
C ALA A 104 -3.41 -13.10 -6.22
N LEU A 105 -2.96 -12.09 -6.94
CA LEU A 105 -1.79 -12.18 -7.82
C LEU A 105 -0.55 -11.65 -7.08
N GLY A 106 0.52 -12.45 -7.04
CA GLY A 106 1.75 -12.09 -6.33
C GLY A 106 3.02 -12.52 -7.05
N LEU A 107 4.16 -12.03 -6.56
CA LEU A 107 5.49 -12.41 -7.03
C LEU A 107 5.85 -13.86 -6.63
N GLY A 108 6.71 -14.47 -7.42
CA GLY A 108 7.17 -15.87 -7.21
C GLY A 108 6.11 -16.93 -7.55
N ARG A 109 5.01 -16.56 -8.21
CA ARG A 109 3.89 -17.44 -8.57
C ARG A 109 3.50 -17.24 -10.03
N GLY A 110 2.89 -18.29 -10.63
CA GLY A 110 2.36 -18.24 -12.00
C GLY A 110 3.43 -18.21 -13.08
N ASP A 111 2.98 -17.93 -14.32
CA ASP A 111 3.78 -18.06 -15.54
C ASP A 111 4.04 -16.71 -16.25
N GLU A 112 3.46 -15.60 -15.78
CA GLU A 112 3.74 -14.27 -16.33
C GLU A 112 5.04 -13.75 -15.74
N GLU A 113 5.95 -13.26 -16.58
CA GLU A 113 7.14 -12.54 -16.11
C GLU A 113 6.83 -11.05 -16.00
N VAL A 114 7.17 -10.44 -14.84
CA VAL A 114 7.03 -9.01 -14.61
C VAL A 114 8.35 -8.38 -14.22
N GLU A 115 8.50 -7.13 -14.58
CA GLU A 115 9.64 -6.33 -14.17
C GLU A 115 9.46 -5.89 -12.70
N VAL A 116 10.49 -6.15 -11.90
CA VAL A 116 10.56 -5.81 -10.47
C VAL A 116 11.54 -4.67 -10.28
N ARG A 117 11.17 -3.70 -9.45
CA ARG A 117 12.01 -2.55 -9.10
C ARG A 117 12.14 -2.40 -7.59
N SER A 118 13.31 -1.96 -7.17
CA SER A 118 13.52 -1.48 -5.81
C SER A 118 13.05 -0.03 -5.66
N ILE A 119 12.81 0.41 -4.43
CA ILE A 119 12.47 1.82 -4.17
C ILE A 119 13.61 2.73 -4.63
N SER A 120 14.86 2.40 -4.33
CA SER A 120 16.02 3.17 -4.82
C SER A 120 16.09 3.20 -6.35
N GLY A 121 15.83 2.05 -7.02
CA GLY A 121 15.80 1.99 -8.48
C GLY A 121 14.72 2.88 -9.10
N MET A 122 13.58 3.03 -8.43
CA MET A 122 12.52 3.96 -8.87
C MET A 122 12.90 5.43 -8.66
N LEU A 123 13.56 5.75 -7.54
CA LEU A 123 14.08 7.10 -7.28
C LEU A 123 15.15 7.48 -8.31
N ASP A 124 16.07 6.57 -8.61
CA ASP A 124 17.12 6.76 -9.63
C ASP A 124 16.53 6.92 -11.05
N ALA A 125 15.38 6.29 -11.31
CA ALA A 125 14.63 6.47 -12.55
C ALA A 125 13.85 7.80 -12.61
N GLY A 126 13.95 8.65 -11.59
CA GLY A 126 13.34 9.98 -11.55
C GLY A 126 11.88 9.99 -11.06
N VAL A 127 11.39 8.92 -10.46
CA VAL A 127 10.08 8.94 -9.79
C VAL A 127 10.22 9.76 -8.51
N PRO A 128 9.37 10.78 -8.29
CA PRO A 128 9.46 11.63 -7.11
C PRO A 128 9.38 10.84 -5.81
N PRO A 129 10.18 11.17 -4.79
CA PRO A 129 10.17 10.50 -3.51
C PRO A 129 8.77 10.57 -2.86
N PRO A 130 8.26 9.46 -2.33
CA PRO A 130 6.94 9.44 -1.71
C PRO A 130 6.97 10.15 -0.36
N THR A 131 5.89 10.87 -0.06
CA THR A 131 5.57 11.32 1.30
C THR A 131 4.66 10.32 2.01
N VAL A 132 3.85 9.60 1.23
CA VAL A 132 2.98 8.51 1.71
C VAL A 132 3.11 7.32 0.76
N MET A 133 3.21 6.12 1.31
CA MET A 133 3.12 4.86 0.58
C MET A 133 1.96 4.01 1.09
N LYS A 134 1.12 3.52 0.18
CA LYS A 134 0.21 2.39 0.43
C LYS A 134 0.85 1.17 -0.21
N VAL A 135 0.95 0.09 0.54
CA VAL A 135 1.46 -1.22 0.08
C VAL A 135 0.39 -2.27 0.31
N ASP A 136 0.06 -2.99 -0.76
CA ASP A 136 -0.92 -4.08 -0.76
C ASP A 136 -0.55 -5.00 -1.95
N ALA A 137 0.41 -5.88 -1.74
CA ALA A 137 1.14 -6.57 -2.80
C ALA A 137 1.04 -8.11 -2.69
N GLU A 138 0.00 -8.59 -2.00
CA GLU A 138 -0.41 -10.00 -1.94
C GLU A 138 0.74 -10.96 -1.57
N GLY A 139 1.44 -10.62 -0.47
CA GLY A 139 2.50 -11.42 0.13
C GLY A 139 3.94 -10.99 -0.19
N SER A 140 4.12 -9.82 -0.81
CA SER A 140 5.46 -9.24 -1.07
C SER A 140 5.78 -8.06 -0.15
N GLU A 141 4.97 -7.81 0.88
CA GLU A 141 5.04 -6.62 1.73
C GLU A 141 6.39 -6.51 2.44
N SER A 142 6.89 -7.60 3.04
CA SER A 142 8.19 -7.60 3.72
C SER A 142 9.35 -7.26 2.80
N ARG A 143 9.31 -7.71 1.55
CA ARG A 143 10.32 -7.41 0.53
C ARG A 143 10.29 -5.92 0.15
N ILE A 144 9.10 -5.34 0.06
CA ILE A 144 8.91 -3.91 -0.21
C ILE A 144 9.37 -3.07 0.97
N VAL A 145 9.02 -3.47 2.20
CA VAL A 145 9.49 -2.82 3.43
C VAL A 145 11.02 -2.91 3.55
N GLU A 146 11.64 -4.06 3.23
CA GLU A 146 13.09 -4.20 3.16
C GLU A 146 13.72 -3.20 2.17
N SER A 147 13.11 -3.04 0.99
CA SER A 147 13.53 -2.02 0.01
C SER A 147 13.41 -0.60 0.56
N LEU A 148 12.30 -0.31 1.28
CA LEU A 148 12.04 0.99 1.87
C LEU A 148 13.09 1.35 2.93
N VAL A 149 13.34 0.46 3.87
CA VAL A 149 14.26 0.74 4.98
C VAL A 149 15.72 0.89 4.52
N ARG A 150 16.08 0.27 3.41
CA ARG A 150 17.39 0.43 2.75
C ARG A 150 17.52 1.72 1.93
N SER A 151 16.40 2.34 1.56
CA SER A 151 16.38 3.58 0.80
C SER A 151 16.62 4.80 1.70
N GLU A 152 16.77 5.97 1.09
CA GLU A 152 16.95 7.25 1.80
C GLU A 152 15.63 7.92 2.19
N VAL A 153 14.50 7.43 1.68
CA VAL A 153 13.18 8.03 1.93
C VAL A 153 12.50 7.42 3.15
N ARG A 154 11.72 8.24 3.84
CA ARG A 154 10.96 7.83 5.04
C ARG A 154 9.52 8.33 4.94
N PRO A 155 8.71 7.79 4.01
CA PRO A 155 7.31 8.15 3.90
C PRO A 155 6.51 7.62 5.10
N VAL A 156 5.31 8.15 5.30
CA VAL A 156 4.28 7.42 6.02
C VAL A 156 3.92 6.18 5.22
N LEU A 157 3.90 5.03 5.87
CA LEU A 157 3.56 3.77 5.24
C LEU A 157 2.21 3.27 5.77
N MET A 158 1.33 2.88 4.86
CA MET A 158 0.19 2.03 5.14
C MET A 158 0.40 0.72 4.40
N CYS A 159 0.42 -0.39 5.13
CA CYS A 159 0.76 -1.70 4.59
C CYS A 159 -0.30 -2.73 4.97
N ALA A 160 -0.94 -3.34 3.98
CA ALA A 160 -1.78 -4.51 4.16
C ALA A 160 -0.91 -5.71 4.53
N ILE A 161 -1.35 -6.52 5.49
CA ILE A 161 -0.60 -7.67 5.97
C ILE A 161 -1.41 -8.93 5.72
N HIS A 162 -0.88 -9.86 4.95
CA HIS A 162 -1.59 -11.04 4.49
C HIS A 162 -1.35 -12.30 5.32
N ASP A 163 -0.32 -12.30 6.18
CA ASP A 163 -0.04 -13.39 7.13
C ASP A 163 0.83 -12.94 8.30
N GLN A 164 0.93 -13.80 9.32
CA GLN A 164 1.68 -13.52 10.56
C GLN A 164 3.18 -13.30 10.30
N SER A 165 3.78 -14.04 9.37
CA SER A 165 5.22 -13.90 9.05
C SER A 165 5.50 -12.53 8.42
N GLN A 166 4.61 -12.05 7.53
CA GLN A 166 4.71 -10.70 6.96
C GLN A 166 4.58 -9.63 8.06
N LEU A 167 3.67 -9.81 9.02
CA LEU A 167 3.51 -8.88 10.14
C LEU A 167 4.81 -8.75 10.95
N GLU A 168 5.39 -9.87 11.35
CA GLU A 168 6.62 -9.91 12.15
C GLU A 168 7.79 -9.26 11.39
N LEU A 169 8.03 -9.67 10.14
CA LEU A 169 9.11 -9.15 9.32
C LEU A 169 8.98 -7.65 9.04
N CYS A 170 7.79 -7.20 8.67
CA CYS A 170 7.53 -5.78 8.40
C CYS A 170 7.71 -4.93 9.66
N THR A 171 7.14 -5.38 10.78
CA THR A 171 7.19 -4.63 12.04
C THR A 171 8.62 -4.52 12.57
N GLU A 172 9.38 -5.63 12.55
CA GLU A 172 10.77 -5.62 12.97
C GLU A 172 11.63 -4.68 12.12
N ALA A 173 11.55 -4.77 10.80
CA ALA A 173 12.30 -3.92 9.88
C ALA A 173 11.95 -2.43 10.04
N LEU A 174 10.67 -2.10 10.23
CA LEU A 174 10.21 -0.74 10.44
C LEU A 174 10.67 -0.16 11.77
N HIS A 175 10.64 -0.94 12.87
CA HIS A 175 11.15 -0.50 14.17
C HIS A 175 12.67 -0.24 14.12
N GLN A 176 13.45 -1.10 13.43
CA GLN A 176 14.88 -0.89 13.24
C GLN A 176 15.20 0.36 12.42
N ALA A 177 14.28 0.80 11.55
CA ALA A 177 14.39 2.01 10.74
C ALA A 177 13.76 3.27 11.38
N ASP A 178 13.52 3.23 12.70
CA ASP A 178 12.97 4.33 13.51
C ASP A 178 11.54 4.74 13.12
N TYR A 179 10.71 3.76 12.76
CA TYR A 179 9.27 3.94 12.62
C TYR A 179 8.53 3.59 13.92
N GLU A 180 7.45 4.30 14.17
CA GLU A 180 6.39 3.89 15.09
C GLU A 180 5.34 3.14 14.29
N VAL A 181 5.06 1.89 14.66
CA VAL A 181 4.10 1.04 13.96
C VAL A 181 2.81 1.00 14.77
N LEU A 182 1.71 1.37 14.13
CA LEU A 182 0.37 1.42 14.70
C LEU A 182 -0.54 0.44 13.94
N PRO A 183 -1.37 -0.33 14.64
CA PRO A 183 -2.39 -1.12 14.00
C PRO A 183 -3.46 -0.20 13.40
N SER A 184 -3.90 -0.49 12.18
CA SER A 184 -5.03 0.18 11.55
C SER A 184 -6.24 -0.76 11.54
N GLY A 185 -7.23 -0.45 12.37
CA GLY A 185 -8.46 -1.26 12.47
C GLY A 185 -8.41 -2.41 13.47
N PRO A 186 -9.24 -3.45 13.34
CA PRO A 186 -9.47 -4.46 14.38
C PRO A 186 -8.37 -5.53 14.53
N ILE A 187 -7.10 -5.18 14.39
CA ILE A 187 -5.95 -6.09 14.61
C ILE A 187 -6.04 -6.82 15.96
N GLN A 188 -6.59 -6.18 16.98
CA GLN A 188 -6.80 -6.80 18.30
C GLN A 188 -7.53 -8.15 18.25
N LYS A 189 -8.40 -8.35 17.26
CA LYS A 189 -9.15 -9.60 17.11
C LYS A 189 -8.28 -10.75 16.63
N PHE A 190 -7.12 -10.44 16.02
CA PHE A 190 -6.22 -11.40 15.40
C PHE A 190 -5.09 -11.85 16.31
N LEU A 191 -4.58 -10.98 17.18
CA LEU A 191 -3.51 -11.33 18.12
C LEU A 191 -3.97 -12.29 19.24
N ASN A 192 -5.28 -12.43 19.46
CA ASN A 192 -5.86 -13.26 20.52
C ASN A 192 -6.51 -14.57 20.03
N ASP A 193 -6.53 -14.85 18.73
CA ASP A 193 -7.14 -16.04 18.15
C ASP A 193 -6.26 -16.67 17.08
N ASP A 194 -5.39 -17.60 17.48
CA ASP A 194 -4.50 -18.36 16.60
C ASP A 194 -5.23 -19.18 15.51
N SER A 195 -6.57 -19.27 15.55
CA SER A 195 -7.34 -20.15 14.69
C SER A 195 -8.00 -19.48 13.48
N ALA A 196 -7.98 -18.17 13.38
CA ALA A 196 -8.73 -17.48 12.34
C ALA A 196 -8.12 -16.15 11.89
N TRP A 197 -7.03 -16.19 11.08
CA TRP A 197 -6.67 -15.07 10.24
C TRP A 197 -7.86 -14.77 9.30
N ARG A 198 -8.67 -13.81 9.64
CA ARG A 198 -9.86 -13.41 8.87
C ARG A 198 -9.84 -11.91 8.62
N GLY A 199 -9.27 -11.53 7.50
CA GLY A 199 -9.15 -10.16 7.01
C GLY A 199 -7.69 -9.72 6.98
N ASP A 200 -7.39 -8.79 6.13
CA ASP A 200 -6.04 -8.25 5.96
C ASP A 200 -5.85 -7.11 6.97
N PRO A 201 -5.13 -7.33 8.09
CA PRO A 201 -4.83 -6.24 9.00
C PRO A 201 -3.91 -5.26 8.30
N ASP A 202 -4.31 -3.99 8.30
CA ASP A 202 -3.41 -2.94 7.85
C ASP A 202 -2.57 -2.46 9.04
N ILE A 203 -1.28 -2.17 8.81
CA ILE A 203 -0.45 -1.39 9.72
C ILE A 203 -0.20 -0.01 9.14
N VAL A 204 -0.09 0.98 10.01
CA VAL A 204 0.39 2.31 9.65
C VAL A 204 1.70 2.56 10.37
N ALA A 205 2.74 2.86 9.61
CA ALA A 205 4.05 3.17 10.16
C ALA A 205 4.40 4.64 9.95
N LEU A 206 4.72 5.32 11.03
CA LEU A 206 5.04 6.74 11.07
C LEU A 206 6.52 6.92 11.37
N PRO A 207 7.28 7.67 10.55
CA PRO A 207 8.64 8.06 10.92
C PRO A 207 8.62 8.80 12.26
N ARG A 208 9.46 8.40 13.24
CA ARG A 208 9.45 8.99 14.59
C ARG A 208 9.73 10.50 14.59
N ASN A 209 10.38 11.01 13.58
CA ASN A 209 10.72 12.43 13.45
C ASN A 209 9.62 13.27 12.75
N ASP A 210 8.52 12.67 12.30
CA ASP A 210 7.41 13.40 11.68
C ASP A 210 6.32 13.77 12.69
N SER A 211 6.45 14.96 13.30
CA SER A 211 5.49 15.46 14.28
C SER A 211 4.13 15.85 13.68
N ARG A 212 4.07 16.20 12.39
CA ARG A 212 2.84 16.70 11.74
C ARG A 212 1.79 15.60 11.62
N LEU A 213 2.21 14.36 11.41
CA LEU A 213 1.32 13.22 11.28
C LEU A 213 0.87 12.66 12.62
N ARG A 214 1.71 12.72 13.65
CA ARG A 214 1.31 12.30 15.00
C ARG A 214 0.09 13.04 15.50
N ASP A 215 0.03 14.36 15.31
CA ASP A 215 -1.12 15.17 15.69
C ASP A 215 -2.40 14.77 14.93
N ARG A 216 -2.29 14.33 13.68
CA ARG A 216 -3.44 13.92 12.86
C ARG A 216 -3.94 12.54 13.26
N VAL A 217 -3.01 11.60 13.44
CA VAL A 217 -3.28 10.22 13.85
C VAL A 217 -3.85 10.17 15.26
N SER A 218 -3.36 10.99 16.19
CA SER A 218 -3.84 11.03 17.58
C SER A 218 -5.28 11.57 17.73
N ARG A 219 -5.79 12.27 16.72
CA ARG A 219 -7.17 12.82 16.71
C ARG A 219 -8.23 11.85 16.22
N THR A 220 -7.85 10.65 15.81
CA THR A 220 -8.76 9.62 15.29
C THR A 220 -8.70 8.36 16.11
N ASP A 221 -9.84 7.70 16.26
CA ASP A 221 -9.93 6.39 16.92
C ASP A 221 -9.45 5.23 16.03
N LEU A 222 -9.07 5.53 14.77
CA LEU A 222 -8.63 4.53 13.78
C LEU A 222 -7.28 3.89 14.11
N PHE A 223 -6.43 4.58 14.91
CA PHE A 223 -5.06 4.17 15.22
C PHE A 223 -4.80 4.10 16.73
N ARG A 224 -5.75 3.58 17.48
CA ARG A 224 -5.55 3.45 18.94
C ARG A 224 -4.46 2.45 19.25
N ASP A 225 -3.47 2.91 20.00
CA ASP A 225 -2.44 2.06 20.58
C ASP A 225 -3.07 0.98 21.47
N VAL A 226 -2.78 -0.26 21.15
CA VAL A 226 -3.27 -1.45 21.84
C VAL A 226 -2.46 -1.72 23.11
N SER A 227 -1.31 -1.08 23.30
CA SER A 227 -0.46 -1.21 24.48
C SER A 227 -1.06 -0.59 25.75
N ALA A 228 -2.18 0.13 25.63
CA ALA A 228 -2.87 0.79 26.75
C ALA A 228 -4.11 0.02 27.24
N LEU A 229 -4.35 -1.20 26.75
CA LEU A 229 -5.37 -2.14 27.21
C LEU A 229 -4.72 -3.38 27.80
#